data_f97a82b8555d4f1997c6bf763291b195
#
_entry.id   f97a82b8555d4f1997c6bf763291b195
#
_cell.length_a   1.000
_cell.length_b   1.000
_cell.length_c   1.000
_cell.angle_alpha   90.00
_cell.angle_beta   90.00
_cell.angle_gamma   90.00
#
_symmetry.space_group_name_H-M   'P 1'
#
loop_
_entity.id
_entity.type
_entity.pdbx_description
1 polymer ?
#
loop_
_entity_poly.entity_id
_entity_poly.type
_entity_poly.pdbx_seq_one_letter_code
_entity_poly.pdbx_strand_id
1 'polypeptide(L)'
;MASWVPLYNVSGQYAGSVGGGGRDVSAYSTVYNTADDWMRFFRLQSAVFAEIKDPWIKGLSVRTQFAASIRGGWTATMNERTIEYNKEGSSQNNFNETGNWYFDWQWTNTATYKTTFADDHDLTVMIGTEALKRNIGRSISGTRYEYIFEKDPNTWTLDNGGTSNITNSGSMGDKY
;
A
#
# COMPACT_ATOMS: atom_id res chain seq x y z
N MET A 1 -8.35 -8.95 -28.32
CA MET A 1 -8.27 -10.33 -28.84
C MET A 1 -9.16 -10.44 -30.05
N ALA A 2 -8.67 -11.08 -31.13
CA ALA A 2 -9.52 -11.29 -32.29
C ALA A 2 -10.65 -12.28 -31.94
N SER A 3 -11.87 -12.02 -32.36
CA SER A 3 -13.07 -12.80 -32.00
C SER A 3 -13.07 -14.26 -32.48
N TRP A 4 -12.09 -14.66 -33.28
CA TRP A 4 -11.93 -16.02 -33.84
C TRP A 4 -10.90 -16.87 -33.04
N VAL A 5 -10.23 -16.32 -32.05
CA VAL A 5 -9.32 -17.08 -31.19
C VAL A 5 -10.14 -17.78 -30.10
N PRO A 6 -10.13 -19.13 -30.02
CA PRO A 6 -10.86 -19.83 -28.98
C PRO A 6 -10.27 -19.50 -27.60
N LEU A 7 -11.09 -19.59 -26.56
CA LEU A 7 -10.65 -19.33 -25.20
C LEU A 7 -9.65 -20.39 -24.71
N TYR A 8 -9.89 -21.65 -25.09
CA TYR A 8 -9.05 -22.79 -24.73
C TYR A 8 -8.54 -23.52 -25.97
N ASN A 9 -7.34 -24.06 -25.87
CA ASN A 9 -6.78 -24.96 -26.86
C ASN A 9 -7.35 -26.39 -26.70
N VAL A 10 -6.97 -27.31 -27.59
CA VAL A 10 -7.39 -28.72 -27.55
C VAL A 10 -6.90 -29.47 -26.29
N SER A 11 -5.92 -28.95 -25.58
CA SER A 11 -5.39 -29.50 -24.31
C SER A 11 -6.04 -28.89 -23.08
N GLY A 12 -7.05 -28.02 -23.25
CA GLY A 12 -7.74 -27.35 -22.12
C GLY A 12 -6.98 -26.17 -21.49
N GLN A 13 -5.88 -25.73 -22.10
CA GLN A 13 -5.11 -24.56 -21.65
C GLN A 13 -5.64 -23.31 -22.36
N TYR A 14 -5.40 -22.14 -21.83
CA TYR A 14 -5.74 -20.89 -22.49
C TYR A 14 -5.08 -20.78 -23.87
N ALA A 15 -5.87 -20.44 -24.88
CA ALA A 15 -5.36 -20.28 -26.21
C ALA A 15 -4.68 -18.93 -26.38
N GLY A 16 -3.46 -18.95 -26.92
CA GLY A 16 -2.73 -17.74 -27.29
C GLY A 16 -2.93 -17.35 -28.75
N SER A 17 -2.31 -16.27 -29.17
CA SER A 17 -2.37 -15.78 -30.55
C SER A 17 -1.63 -16.72 -31.51
N VAL A 18 -2.28 -17.11 -32.57
CA VAL A 18 -1.74 -17.98 -33.63
C VAL A 18 -0.74 -17.23 -34.53
N GLY A 19 -0.76 -15.92 -34.54
CA GLY A 19 0.09 -15.08 -35.37
C GLY A 19 1.42 -14.71 -34.72
N GLY A 20 2.45 -15.42 -35.03
CA GLY A 20 3.83 -15.39 -34.57
C GLY A 20 4.56 -14.08 -34.19
N GLY A 21 3.93 -13.01 -33.87
CA GLY A 21 4.58 -11.71 -33.66
C GLY A 21 4.27 -10.94 -32.39
N GLY A 22 3.29 -11.31 -31.60
CA GLY A 22 2.90 -10.54 -30.41
C GLY A 22 2.77 -11.42 -29.17
N ARG A 23 3.12 -10.87 -28.03
CA ARG A 23 2.78 -11.41 -26.71
C ARG A 23 1.30 -11.13 -26.40
N ASP A 24 0.41 -11.61 -27.23
CA ASP A 24 -1.01 -11.49 -26.95
C ASP A 24 -1.41 -12.55 -25.91
N VAL A 25 -1.07 -12.29 -24.67
CA VAL A 25 -1.54 -13.07 -23.52
C VAL A 25 -3.05 -12.99 -23.50
N SER A 26 -3.72 -14.11 -23.34
CA SER A 26 -5.16 -14.11 -23.18
C SER A 26 -5.55 -13.22 -21.98
N ALA A 27 -6.39 -12.23 -22.21
CA ALA A 27 -6.88 -11.38 -21.11
C ALA A 27 -7.57 -12.21 -20.01
N TYR A 28 -8.16 -13.35 -20.38
CA TYR A 28 -8.77 -14.27 -19.43
C TYR A 28 -7.74 -15.02 -18.57
N SER A 29 -6.60 -15.41 -19.12
CA SER A 29 -5.54 -16.04 -18.32
C SER A 29 -5.00 -15.07 -17.29
N THR A 30 -4.83 -13.80 -17.64
CA THR A 30 -4.39 -12.76 -16.71
C THR A 30 -5.39 -12.56 -15.57
N VAL A 31 -6.69 -12.45 -15.88
CA VAL A 31 -7.73 -12.29 -14.84
C VAL A 31 -7.80 -13.51 -13.93
N TYR A 32 -7.65 -14.70 -14.47
CA TYR A 32 -7.73 -15.93 -13.69
C TYR A 32 -6.51 -16.12 -12.78
N ASN A 33 -5.33 -15.79 -13.29
CA ASN A 33 -4.07 -15.90 -12.54
C ASN A 33 -3.94 -14.88 -11.41
N THR A 34 -4.74 -13.82 -11.41
CA THR A 34 -4.73 -12.79 -10.36
C THR A 34 -5.96 -12.85 -9.45
N ALA A 35 -6.86 -13.82 -9.66
CA ALA A 35 -8.12 -13.91 -8.93
C ALA A 35 -7.93 -14.12 -7.41
N ASP A 36 -6.87 -14.81 -7.04
CA ASP A 36 -6.55 -15.13 -5.65
C ASP A 36 -5.49 -14.19 -5.04
N ASP A 37 -5.02 -13.23 -5.80
CA ASP A 37 -4.15 -12.19 -5.27
C ASP A 37 -4.90 -11.38 -4.22
N TRP A 38 -4.21 -11.03 -3.15
CA TRP A 38 -4.83 -10.26 -2.12
C TRP A 38 -3.96 -9.12 -1.61
N MET A 39 -4.64 -8.07 -1.18
CA MET A 39 -4.07 -6.93 -0.50
C MET A 39 -4.88 -6.63 0.76
N ARG A 40 -4.21 -6.51 1.87
CA ARG A 40 -4.79 -6.03 3.14
C ARG A 40 -4.04 -4.80 3.59
N PHE A 41 -4.78 -3.80 3.98
CA PHE A 41 -4.19 -2.61 4.59
C PHE A 41 -5.05 -2.16 5.77
N PHE A 42 -4.39 -1.52 6.70
CA PHE A 42 -5.05 -0.89 7.83
C PHE A 42 -4.51 0.52 8.02
N ARG A 43 -5.34 1.37 8.55
CA ARG A 43 -4.96 2.71 8.97
C ARG A 43 -5.71 3.07 10.24
N LEU A 44 -4.96 3.43 11.28
CA LEU A 44 -5.49 3.97 12.51
C LEU A 44 -5.04 5.43 12.62
N GLN A 45 -5.98 6.34 12.82
CA GLN A 45 -5.72 7.76 13.02
C GLN A 45 -6.34 8.20 14.33
N SER A 46 -5.59 8.97 15.10
CA SER A 46 -6.03 9.51 16.36
C SER A 46 -5.55 10.95 16.51
N ALA A 47 -6.37 11.79 17.10
CA ALA A 47 -6.00 13.13 17.49
C ALA A 47 -6.57 13.44 18.87
N VAL A 48 -5.75 14.02 19.71
CA VAL A 48 -6.15 14.53 21.04
C VAL A 48 -5.77 16.00 21.11
N PHE A 49 -6.59 16.79 21.76
CA PHE A 49 -6.30 18.20 21.99
C PHE A 49 -6.70 18.62 23.39
N ALA A 50 -6.03 19.64 23.87
CA ALA A 50 -6.41 20.37 25.07
C ALA A 50 -6.47 21.86 24.74
N GLU A 51 -7.47 22.54 25.25
CA GLU A 51 -7.65 23.98 25.07
C GLU A 51 -7.97 24.61 26.42
N ILE A 52 -7.28 25.70 26.73
CA ILE A 52 -7.52 26.52 27.90
C ILE A 52 -7.89 27.92 27.41
N LYS A 53 -9.04 28.44 27.89
CA LYS A 53 -9.52 29.76 27.57
C LYS A 53 -9.38 30.66 28.79
N ASP A 54 -9.01 31.91 28.55
CA ASP A 54 -8.84 32.93 29.57
C ASP A 54 -7.96 32.49 30.79
N PRO A 55 -6.79 31.85 30.56
CA PRO A 55 -6.02 31.28 31.69
C PRO A 55 -5.50 32.34 32.66
N TRP A 56 -5.09 33.50 32.16
CA TRP A 56 -4.58 34.64 32.94
C TRP A 56 -4.95 35.97 32.31
N ILE A 57 -5.20 35.99 31.02
CA ILE A 57 -5.49 37.17 30.21
C ILE A 57 -6.83 36.93 29.53
N LYS A 58 -7.80 37.79 29.80
CA LYS A 58 -9.13 37.73 29.16
C LYS A 58 -8.96 37.84 27.63
N GLY A 59 -9.60 36.94 26.91
CA GLY A 59 -9.52 36.85 25.45
C GLY A 59 -8.38 36.00 24.92
N LEU A 60 -7.51 35.47 25.78
CA LEU A 60 -6.44 34.53 25.39
C LEU A 60 -6.97 33.10 25.41
N SER A 61 -6.77 32.35 24.33
CA SER A 61 -6.95 30.89 24.28
C SER A 61 -5.66 30.22 23.83
N VAL A 62 -5.30 29.15 24.52
CA VAL A 62 -4.13 28.32 24.20
C VAL A 62 -4.61 26.91 23.91
N ARG A 63 -4.25 26.38 22.76
CA ARG A 63 -4.61 25.03 22.34
C ARG A 63 -3.36 24.26 21.94
N THR A 64 -3.25 23.05 22.44
CA THR A 64 -2.28 22.03 22.02
C THR A 64 -3.03 20.86 21.40
N GLN A 65 -2.52 20.32 20.31
CA GLN A 65 -3.10 19.18 19.61
C GLN A 65 -2.00 18.23 19.20
N PHE A 66 -2.17 16.95 19.52
CA PHE A 66 -1.30 15.89 19.06
C PHE A 66 -2.13 14.92 18.19
N ALA A 67 -1.67 14.67 16.98
CA ALA A 67 -2.25 13.72 16.06
C ALA A 67 -1.23 12.65 15.69
N ALA A 68 -1.69 11.41 15.58
CA ALA A 68 -0.87 10.28 15.18
C ALA A 68 -1.63 9.39 14.20
N SER A 69 -0.91 8.76 13.29
CA SER A 69 -1.45 7.81 12.33
C SER A 69 -0.50 6.63 12.16
N ILE A 70 -1.02 5.42 12.32
CA ILE A 70 -0.34 4.19 11.97
C ILE A 70 -1.03 3.64 10.73
N ARG A 71 -0.25 3.28 9.72
CA ARG A 71 -0.73 2.60 8.53
C ARG A 71 0.18 1.44 8.21
N GLY A 72 -0.41 0.37 7.71
CA GLY A 72 0.35 -0.78 7.25
C GLY A 72 -0.43 -1.53 6.19
N GLY A 73 0.29 -2.34 5.43
CA GLY A 73 -0.28 -3.15 4.38
C GLY A 73 0.50 -4.42 4.17
N TRP A 74 -0.20 -5.40 3.65
CA TRP A 74 0.34 -6.67 3.24
C TRP A 74 -0.25 -7.05 1.89
N THR A 75 0.60 -7.40 0.95
CA THR A 75 0.21 -7.79 -0.40
C THR A 75 0.83 -9.13 -0.73
N ALA A 76 0.06 -10.03 -1.31
CA ALA A 76 0.51 -11.30 -1.80
C ALA A 76 0.00 -11.50 -3.23
N THR A 77 0.90 -11.80 -4.15
CA THR A 77 0.60 -11.99 -5.57
C THR A 77 1.30 -13.24 -6.09
N MET A 78 0.55 -14.08 -6.81
CA MET A 78 1.05 -15.27 -7.46
C MET A 78 0.98 -15.09 -8.98
N ASN A 79 2.11 -15.14 -9.64
CA ASN A 79 2.16 -15.24 -11.08
C ASN A 79 2.32 -16.70 -11.46
N GLU A 80 1.24 -17.30 -11.96
CA GLU A 80 1.23 -18.69 -12.40
C GLU A 80 1.99 -18.87 -13.72
N ARG A 81 2.39 -20.11 -14.00
CA ARG A 81 2.88 -20.46 -15.33
C ARG A 81 1.77 -20.32 -16.35
N THR A 82 2.06 -19.66 -17.43
CA THR A 82 1.15 -19.60 -18.57
C THR A 82 1.79 -20.31 -19.76
N ILE A 83 1.12 -21.35 -20.26
CA ILE A 83 1.48 -22.02 -21.51
C ILE A 83 0.40 -21.65 -22.51
N GLU A 84 0.77 -20.88 -23.51
CA GLU A 84 -0.13 -20.46 -24.57
C GLU A 84 0.41 -20.97 -25.91
N TYR A 85 -0.34 -21.81 -26.60
CA TYR A 85 -0.09 -22.30 -27.95
C TYR A 85 1.40 -22.43 -28.32
N ASN A 86 2.09 -23.47 -27.81
CA ASN A 86 3.53 -23.75 -28.03
C ASN A 86 4.51 -22.65 -27.64
N LYS A 87 4.07 -21.64 -26.92
CA LYS A 87 4.95 -20.63 -26.31
C LYS A 87 4.69 -20.57 -24.82
N GLU A 88 5.74 -20.74 -24.08
CA GLU A 88 5.69 -20.44 -22.65
C GLU A 88 5.60 -18.93 -22.48
N GLY A 89 4.45 -18.46 -21.98
CA GLY A 89 4.27 -17.06 -21.63
C GLY A 89 5.15 -16.67 -20.43
N SER A 90 5.17 -17.54 -19.44
CA SER A 90 6.10 -17.50 -18.31
C SER A 90 6.59 -18.92 -18.04
N SER A 91 7.89 -19.15 -18.15
CA SER A 91 8.49 -20.47 -17.91
C SER A 91 8.54 -20.83 -16.42
N GLN A 92 8.43 -19.84 -15.53
CA GLN A 92 8.46 -19.99 -14.08
C GLN A 92 7.32 -19.23 -13.44
N ASN A 93 6.66 -19.88 -12.49
CA ASN A 93 5.76 -19.17 -11.57
C ASN A 93 6.59 -18.42 -10.52
N ASN A 94 6.02 -17.39 -9.96
CA ASN A 94 6.63 -16.69 -8.85
C ASN A 94 5.56 -16.13 -7.90
N PHE A 95 5.90 -16.14 -6.62
CA PHE A 95 5.12 -15.52 -5.58
C PHE A 95 5.88 -14.32 -5.02
N ASN A 96 5.18 -13.20 -4.96
CA ASN A 96 5.70 -11.97 -4.37
C ASN A 96 4.89 -11.62 -3.13
N GLU A 97 5.59 -11.34 -2.05
CA GLU A 97 5.01 -10.93 -0.80
C GLU A 97 5.65 -9.62 -0.33
N THR A 98 4.81 -8.63 -0.01
CA THR A 98 5.26 -7.32 0.45
C THR A 98 4.53 -6.95 1.74
N GLY A 99 5.28 -6.60 2.76
CA GLY A 99 4.78 -6.05 4.01
C GLY A 99 5.33 -4.66 4.26
N ASN A 100 4.50 -3.76 4.75
CA ASN A 100 4.92 -2.43 5.14
C ASN A 100 4.17 -1.93 6.37
N TRP A 101 4.79 -1.05 7.12
CA TRP A 101 4.15 -0.29 8.17
C TRP A 101 4.82 1.07 8.31
N TYR A 102 4.03 2.09 8.63
CA TYR A 102 4.49 3.46 8.79
C TYR A 102 3.73 4.15 9.91
N PHE A 103 4.44 5.04 10.59
CA PHE A 103 3.93 5.89 11.64
C PHE A 103 4.16 7.35 11.27
N ASP A 104 3.14 8.17 11.44
CA ASP A 104 3.19 9.61 11.23
C ASP A 104 2.70 10.28 12.51
N TRP A 105 3.28 11.41 12.90
CA TRP A 105 2.78 12.22 13.99
C TRP A 105 2.92 13.71 13.69
N GLN A 106 2.06 14.48 14.32
CA GLN A 106 2.02 15.92 14.22
C GLN A 106 1.63 16.51 15.59
N TRP A 107 2.36 17.50 16.02
CA TRP A 107 2.09 18.25 17.23
C TRP A 107 1.96 19.72 16.88
N THR A 108 0.79 20.30 17.15
CA THR A 108 0.45 21.68 16.84
C THR A 108 0.08 22.40 18.12
N ASN A 109 0.65 23.57 18.33
CA ASN A 109 0.31 24.46 19.43
C ASN A 109 -0.10 25.81 18.85
N THR A 110 -1.19 26.36 19.36
CA THR A 110 -1.69 27.67 18.93
C THR A 110 -2.07 28.51 20.16
N ALA A 111 -1.72 29.77 20.13
CA ALA A 111 -2.21 30.78 21.06
C ALA A 111 -2.93 31.84 20.28
N THR A 112 -4.19 32.09 20.64
CA THR A 112 -5.04 33.08 19.99
C THR A 112 -5.49 34.10 21.02
N TYR A 113 -5.28 35.36 20.72
CA TYR A 113 -5.73 36.48 21.55
C TYR A 113 -6.78 37.26 20.78
N LYS A 114 -7.93 37.49 21.42
CA LYS A 114 -9.05 38.28 20.86
C LYS A 114 -9.38 39.40 21.82
N THR A 115 -9.49 40.59 21.31
CA THR A 115 -9.90 41.77 22.08
C THR A 115 -10.66 42.75 21.20
N THR A 116 -11.61 43.42 21.80
CA THR A 116 -12.33 44.55 21.18
C THR A 116 -11.85 45.83 21.87
N PHE A 117 -11.44 46.83 21.11
CA PHE A 117 -11.07 48.13 21.63
C PHE A 117 -11.85 49.23 20.92
N ALA A 118 -12.06 50.34 21.64
CA ALA A 118 -12.84 51.47 21.17
C ALA A 118 -14.27 51.09 20.73
N ASP A 119 -14.86 50.04 21.34
CA ASP A 119 -16.20 49.48 21.16
C ASP A 119 -16.56 48.97 19.72
N ASP A 120 -15.76 49.32 18.70
CA ASP A 120 -16.02 48.98 17.29
C ASP A 120 -14.88 48.25 16.61
N HIS A 121 -13.74 48.02 17.27
CA HIS A 121 -12.57 47.41 16.64
C HIS A 121 -12.20 46.06 17.25
N ASP A 122 -12.44 44.99 16.49
CA ASP A 122 -12.09 43.63 16.87
C ASP A 122 -10.70 43.26 16.35
N LEU A 123 -9.80 42.95 17.26
CA LEU A 123 -8.47 42.45 16.96
C LEU A 123 -8.38 40.96 17.32
N THR A 124 -7.91 40.14 16.37
CA THR A 124 -7.55 38.74 16.59
C THR A 124 -6.09 38.55 16.16
N VAL A 125 -5.27 38.12 17.10
CA VAL A 125 -3.86 37.73 16.85
C VAL A 125 -3.69 36.26 17.18
N MET A 126 -3.06 35.52 16.27
CA MET A 126 -2.76 34.12 16.47
C MET A 126 -1.28 33.86 16.21
N ILE A 127 -0.67 33.08 17.10
CA ILE A 127 0.68 32.52 16.94
C ILE A 127 0.59 31.00 17.08
N GLY A 128 1.36 30.29 16.28
CA GLY A 128 1.37 28.85 16.33
C GLY A 128 2.75 28.25 16.07
N THR A 129 2.94 27.05 16.61
CA THR A 129 4.10 26.20 16.33
C THR A 129 3.62 24.82 15.90
N GLU A 130 4.35 24.20 14.98
CA GLU A 130 4.06 22.87 14.50
C GLU A 130 5.35 22.06 14.42
N ALA A 131 5.28 20.82 14.90
CA ALA A 131 6.29 19.81 14.71
C ALA A 131 5.63 18.58 14.10
N LEU A 132 6.21 18.02 13.05
CA LEU A 132 5.68 16.83 12.41
C LEU A 132 6.80 15.90 11.95
N LYS A 133 6.50 14.62 11.94
CA LYS A 133 7.34 13.63 11.29
C LYS A 133 6.46 12.58 10.60
N ARG A 134 6.84 12.19 9.40
CA ARG A 134 6.10 11.27 8.55
C ARG A 134 6.96 10.11 8.12
N ASN A 135 6.31 9.01 7.73
CA ASN A 135 6.96 7.82 7.15
C ASN A 135 8.00 7.15 8.05
N ILE A 136 7.83 7.21 9.36
CA ILE A 136 8.66 6.42 10.27
C ILE A 136 8.24 4.96 10.13
N GLY A 137 9.07 4.10 9.54
CA GLY A 137 8.67 2.71 9.33
C GLY A 137 9.55 1.95 8.36
N ARG A 138 9.00 0.84 7.87
CA ARG A 138 9.70 -0.08 6.98
C ARG A 138 8.79 -0.69 5.94
N SER A 139 9.38 -1.07 4.82
CA SER A 139 8.81 -1.98 3.82
C SER A 139 9.78 -3.14 3.58
N ILE A 140 9.22 -4.33 3.44
CA ILE A 140 9.96 -5.56 3.14
C ILE A 140 9.21 -6.23 2.00
N SER A 141 9.96 -6.73 1.01
CA SER A 141 9.41 -7.51 -0.09
C SER A 141 10.30 -8.72 -0.36
N GLY A 142 9.68 -9.83 -0.67
CA GLY A 142 10.36 -11.06 -1.07
C GLY A 142 9.69 -11.67 -2.29
N THR A 143 10.47 -12.28 -3.16
CA THR A 143 9.95 -13.05 -4.30
C THR A 143 10.64 -14.41 -4.31
N ARG A 144 9.84 -15.44 -4.48
CA ARG A 144 10.26 -16.83 -4.68
C ARG A 144 9.65 -17.39 -5.94
N TYR A 145 10.32 -18.36 -6.53
CA TYR A 145 9.96 -19.02 -7.77
C TYR A 145 9.74 -20.52 -7.55
N GLU A 146 9.28 -21.22 -8.56
CA GLU A 146 9.18 -22.69 -8.59
C GLU A 146 8.23 -23.29 -7.54
N TYR A 147 7.02 -22.68 -7.43
CA TYR A 147 5.97 -23.23 -6.58
C TYR A 147 5.33 -24.47 -7.21
N ILE A 148 5.19 -25.53 -6.39
CA ILE A 148 4.55 -26.79 -6.81
C ILE A 148 3.03 -26.64 -6.81
N PHE A 149 2.48 -25.96 -5.78
CA PHE A 149 1.05 -25.75 -5.59
C PHE A 149 0.64 -24.31 -5.92
N GLU A 150 0.94 -23.86 -7.14
CA GLU A 150 0.69 -22.47 -7.55
C GLU A 150 -0.79 -22.08 -7.52
N LYS A 151 -1.70 -23.04 -7.58
CA LYS A 151 -3.17 -22.82 -7.57
C LYS A 151 -3.83 -22.95 -6.20
N ASP A 152 -3.09 -23.20 -5.16
CA ASP A 152 -3.62 -23.27 -3.80
C ASP A 152 -3.14 -22.09 -2.94
N PRO A 153 -3.96 -21.03 -2.78
CA PRO A 153 -3.58 -19.85 -2.01
C PRO A 153 -3.20 -20.11 -0.56
N ASN A 154 -3.64 -21.23 0.01
CA ASN A 154 -3.29 -21.60 1.39
C ASN A 154 -1.83 -22.01 1.54
N THR A 155 -1.16 -22.34 0.44
CA THR A 155 0.25 -22.73 0.41
C THR A 155 1.18 -21.58 0.06
N TRP A 156 0.66 -20.40 -0.23
CA TRP A 156 1.45 -19.26 -0.69
C TRP A 156 2.19 -18.59 0.46
N THR A 157 3.38 -19.07 0.72
CA THR A 157 4.32 -18.47 1.64
C THR A 157 5.71 -18.44 0.99
N LEU A 158 6.54 -17.50 1.38
CA LEU A 158 7.90 -17.41 0.82
C LEU A 158 8.73 -18.68 1.05
N ASP A 159 8.43 -19.45 2.09
CA ASP A 159 9.16 -20.68 2.41
C ASP A 159 8.80 -21.88 1.51
N ASN A 160 7.64 -21.84 0.85
CA ASN A 160 7.17 -22.94 -0.02
C ASN A 160 7.69 -22.84 -1.47
N GLY A 161 8.43 -21.82 -1.81
CA GLY A 161 9.06 -21.68 -3.12
C GLY A 161 10.41 -22.38 -3.22
N GLY A 162 10.91 -22.55 -4.44
CA GLY A 162 12.24 -23.04 -4.72
C GLY A 162 13.34 -22.15 -4.13
N THR A 163 14.50 -22.73 -3.95
CA THR A 163 15.66 -22.04 -3.34
C THR A 163 16.61 -21.42 -4.36
N SER A 164 16.39 -21.68 -5.65
CA SER A 164 17.32 -21.32 -6.72
C SER A 164 17.32 -19.83 -7.05
N ASN A 165 16.18 -19.18 -7.04
CA ASN A 165 16.04 -17.77 -7.40
C ASN A 165 15.29 -17.03 -6.30
N ILE A 166 16.04 -16.28 -5.50
CA ILE A 166 15.50 -15.55 -4.37
C ILE A 166 15.81 -14.08 -4.57
N THR A 167 14.78 -13.24 -4.56
CA THR A 167 14.98 -11.80 -4.49
C THR A 167 14.35 -11.24 -3.21
N ASN A 168 15.11 -10.42 -2.52
CA ASN A 168 14.62 -9.71 -1.35
C ASN A 168 14.94 -8.23 -1.50
N SER A 169 14.05 -7.39 -1.08
CA SER A 169 14.26 -5.96 -1.00
C SER A 169 13.66 -5.41 0.27
N GLY A 170 14.15 -4.28 0.68
CA GLY A 170 13.60 -3.58 1.84
C GLY A 170 13.95 -2.11 1.79
N SER A 171 13.08 -1.29 2.31
CA SER A 171 13.31 0.13 2.48
C SER A 171 12.99 0.56 3.91
N MET A 172 13.70 1.55 4.36
CA MET A 172 13.43 2.20 5.64
C MET A 172 12.91 3.61 5.31
N GLY A 173 11.80 3.97 5.91
CA GLY A 173 11.34 5.34 5.94
C GLY A 173 12.23 6.22 6.85
N ASP A 174 11.75 7.39 7.20
CA ASP A 174 12.48 8.27 8.09
C ASP A 174 12.84 7.57 9.41
N LYS A 175 14.05 7.78 9.85
CA LYS A 175 14.47 7.41 11.21
C LYS A 175 13.88 8.42 12.19
N TYR A 176 13.69 8.01 13.44
CA TYR A 176 13.11 8.79 14.55
C TYR A 176 13.50 10.26 14.55
#